data_17d6300ac66c32db8f80463a27d491c2
#
_entry.id   17d6300ac66c32db8f80463a27d491c2
#
_cell.length_a   1.000
_cell.length_b   1.000
_cell.length_c   1.000
_cell.angle_alpha   90.00
_cell.angle_beta   90.00
_cell.angle_gamma   90.00
#
_symmetry.space_group_name_H-M   'P 1'
#
loop_
_entity.id
_entity.type
_entity.pdbx_description
1 polymer ?
#
loop_
_entity_poly.entity_id
_entity_poly.type
_entity_poly.pdbx_seq_one_letter_code
_entity_poly.pdbx_strand_id
1 'polypeptide(L)'
;MDEGSYVGVVHEKELLRDDVAGKIGRENWRTPSVREESHLFDVVNQLAQYSDDILPVVTTDRRYVGAISIHSALVAVAHLCQTSSSGAIIELEIPREDYSATELTRLVEDNDCRVMNLMIRPDEKTGIWKACLRIDREDATPVLRSLERFDYRVVSCYQLHGVMDERIEQRIKELMYYLEM
;
A
#
# COMPACT_ATOMS: atom_id res chain seq x y z
N MET A 1 -28.87 -6.50 -12.20
CA MET A 1 -29.63 -5.74 -11.22
C MET A 1 -31.07 -6.18 -11.35
N ASP A 2 -31.76 -6.39 -10.27
CA ASP A 2 -33.17 -6.77 -10.24
C ASP A 2 -33.91 -5.67 -9.49
N GLU A 3 -34.85 -4.98 -10.15
CA GLU A 3 -35.59 -3.82 -9.61
C GLU A 3 -34.72 -2.75 -8.92
N GLY A 4 -33.47 -2.54 -9.44
CA GLY A 4 -32.48 -1.62 -8.87
C GLY A 4 -31.62 -2.19 -7.72
N SER A 5 -31.90 -3.41 -7.28
CA SER A 5 -31.07 -4.11 -6.30
C SER A 5 -29.84 -4.74 -6.97
N TYR A 6 -28.72 -4.67 -6.31
CA TYR A 6 -27.50 -5.35 -6.74
C TYR A 6 -27.65 -6.87 -6.54
N VAL A 7 -27.44 -7.61 -7.59
CA VAL A 7 -27.55 -9.07 -7.59
C VAL A 7 -26.15 -9.72 -7.72
N GLY A 8 -25.28 -9.14 -8.52
CA GLY A 8 -23.93 -9.66 -8.75
C GLY A 8 -23.29 -9.09 -10.00
N VAL A 9 -22.07 -9.56 -10.28
CA VAL A 9 -21.30 -9.30 -11.49
C VAL A 9 -20.99 -10.62 -12.19
N VAL A 10 -20.86 -10.55 -13.51
CA VAL A 10 -20.43 -11.66 -14.36
C VAL A 10 -19.25 -11.20 -15.18
N HIS A 11 -18.21 -12.02 -15.27
CA HIS A 11 -17.03 -11.69 -16.05
C HIS A 11 -17.35 -11.80 -17.54
N GLU A 12 -16.87 -10.86 -18.35
CA GLU A 12 -17.09 -10.81 -19.81
C GLU A 12 -16.77 -12.15 -20.49
N LYS A 13 -15.68 -12.82 -20.10
CA LYS A 13 -15.28 -14.12 -20.65
C LYS A 13 -16.31 -15.22 -20.42
N GLU A 14 -17.10 -15.13 -19.38
CA GLU A 14 -18.17 -16.09 -19.09
C GLU A 14 -19.37 -15.82 -20.02
N LEU A 15 -19.64 -14.54 -20.30
CA LEU A 15 -20.69 -14.16 -21.26
C LEU A 15 -20.38 -14.56 -22.70
N LEU A 16 -19.09 -14.63 -23.05
CA LEU A 16 -18.65 -15.03 -24.41
C LEU A 16 -18.59 -16.54 -24.61
N ARG A 17 -18.65 -17.33 -23.54
CA ARG A 17 -18.64 -18.80 -23.61
C ARG A 17 -20.00 -19.44 -23.84
N ASP A 18 -21.04 -18.78 -23.35
CA ASP A 18 -22.40 -19.23 -23.56
C ASP A 18 -22.95 -18.61 -24.82
N ASP A 19 -23.59 -19.42 -25.67
CA ASP A 19 -24.31 -18.97 -26.87
C ASP A 19 -25.50 -18.11 -26.39
N VAL A 20 -25.26 -16.79 -26.26
CA VAL A 20 -26.04 -15.85 -25.44
C VAL A 20 -27.37 -15.47 -26.14
N ALA A 21 -28.17 -16.46 -26.46
CA ALA A 21 -29.59 -16.26 -26.74
C ALA A 21 -30.49 -16.38 -25.50
N GLY A 22 -29.88 -16.62 -24.31
CA GLY A 22 -30.58 -16.92 -23.06
C GLY A 22 -30.30 -15.96 -21.91
N LYS A 23 -31.06 -16.11 -20.83
CA LYS A 23 -30.82 -15.43 -19.56
C LYS A 23 -29.50 -15.91 -18.96
N ILE A 24 -28.66 -14.99 -18.46
CA ILE A 24 -27.43 -15.30 -17.73
C ILE A 24 -27.80 -16.18 -16.52
N GLY A 25 -27.24 -17.41 -16.47
CA GLY A 25 -27.46 -18.32 -15.36
C GLY A 25 -26.89 -17.75 -14.05
N ARG A 26 -27.58 -17.98 -12.93
CA ARG A 26 -27.15 -17.46 -11.61
C ARG A 26 -25.91 -18.17 -11.08
N GLU A 27 -25.57 -19.34 -11.61
CA GLU A 27 -24.41 -20.14 -11.26
C GLU A 27 -23.05 -19.45 -11.50
N ASN A 28 -23.02 -18.50 -12.45
CA ASN A 28 -21.80 -17.77 -12.82
C ASN A 28 -21.70 -16.40 -12.14
N TRP A 29 -22.63 -16.07 -11.27
CA TRP A 29 -22.63 -14.77 -10.62
C TRP A 29 -21.73 -14.75 -9.39
N ARG A 30 -20.81 -13.81 -9.39
CA ARG A 30 -20.06 -13.43 -8.20
C ARG A 30 -20.75 -12.24 -7.55
N THR A 31 -20.66 -12.14 -6.24
CA THR A 31 -21.33 -11.08 -5.47
C THR A 31 -20.35 -10.21 -4.68
N PRO A 32 -19.13 -9.89 -5.21
CA PRO A 32 -18.27 -8.96 -4.51
C PRO A 32 -18.95 -7.59 -4.46
N SER A 33 -18.94 -6.95 -3.32
CA SER A 33 -19.38 -5.56 -3.20
C SER A 33 -18.88 -4.95 -1.91
N VAL A 34 -18.68 -3.65 -1.91
CA VAL A 34 -18.43 -2.85 -0.71
C VAL A 34 -19.61 -1.91 -0.48
N ARG A 35 -19.76 -1.48 0.75
CA ARG A 35 -20.75 -0.45 1.10
C ARG A 35 -20.15 0.93 0.82
N GLU A 36 -21.03 1.92 0.60
CA GLU A 36 -20.59 3.32 0.39
C GLU A 36 -19.84 3.90 1.60
N GLU A 37 -20.09 3.36 2.83
CA GLU A 37 -19.39 3.78 4.04
C GLU A 37 -18.10 2.98 4.31
N SER A 38 -17.74 2.02 3.47
CA SER A 38 -16.55 1.17 3.68
C SER A 38 -15.26 1.99 3.66
N HIS A 39 -14.35 1.68 4.57
CA HIS A 39 -13.04 2.30 4.57
C HIS A 39 -12.20 1.84 3.36
N LEU A 40 -11.28 2.69 2.89
CA LEU A 40 -10.40 2.38 1.76
C LEU A 40 -9.65 1.05 1.94
N PHE A 41 -9.24 0.70 3.15
CA PHE A 41 -8.53 -0.57 3.41
C PHE A 41 -9.43 -1.79 3.18
N ASP A 42 -10.73 -1.70 3.45
CA ASP A 42 -11.67 -2.77 3.16
C ASP A 42 -11.84 -2.94 1.65
N VAL A 43 -11.91 -1.81 0.91
CA VAL A 43 -11.97 -1.80 -0.55
C VAL A 43 -10.74 -2.47 -1.15
N VAL A 44 -9.54 -2.06 -0.70
CA VAL A 44 -8.27 -2.61 -1.17
C VAL A 44 -8.15 -4.10 -0.86
N ASN A 45 -8.53 -4.51 0.36
CA ASN A 45 -8.52 -5.91 0.76
C ASN A 45 -9.45 -6.76 -0.11
N GLN A 46 -10.65 -6.28 -0.40
CA GLN A 46 -11.58 -6.99 -1.28
C GLN A 46 -11.07 -7.05 -2.73
N LEU A 47 -10.56 -5.95 -3.29
CA LEU A 47 -9.96 -5.95 -4.62
C LEU A 47 -8.77 -6.93 -4.73
N ALA A 48 -7.98 -7.05 -3.66
CA ALA A 48 -6.86 -8.01 -3.63
C ALA A 48 -7.31 -9.48 -3.57
N GLN A 49 -8.50 -9.75 -3.02
CA GLN A 49 -9.05 -11.12 -2.93
C GLN A 49 -9.79 -11.53 -4.19
N TYR A 50 -10.38 -10.59 -4.90
CA TYR A 50 -11.11 -10.84 -6.14
C TYR A 50 -10.22 -10.49 -7.34
N SER A 51 -10.23 -11.36 -8.36
CA SER A 51 -9.45 -11.16 -9.59
C SER A 51 -10.11 -10.21 -10.60
N ASP A 52 -11.16 -9.53 -10.19
CA ASP A 52 -11.87 -8.58 -11.07
C ASP A 52 -11.30 -7.16 -10.88
N ASP A 53 -11.19 -6.41 -11.97
CA ASP A 53 -10.59 -5.06 -11.97
C ASP A 53 -11.51 -3.98 -11.35
N ILE A 54 -12.73 -4.35 -11.02
CA ILE A 54 -13.76 -3.45 -10.46
C ILE A 54 -14.50 -4.10 -9.29
N LEU A 55 -14.90 -3.26 -8.34
CA LEU A 55 -15.67 -3.66 -7.17
C LEU A 55 -16.94 -2.82 -7.09
N PRO A 56 -18.14 -3.42 -7.20
CA PRO A 56 -19.40 -2.71 -7.03
C PRO A 56 -19.55 -2.10 -5.65
N VAL A 57 -20.09 -0.88 -5.63
CA VAL A 57 -20.47 -0.16 -4.41
C VAL A 57 -21.97 -0.20 -4.24
N VAL A 58 -22.43 -0.56 -3.05
CA VAL A 58 -23.86 -0.69 -2.73
C VAL A 58 -24.22 0.07 -1.45
N THR A 59 -25.48 0.50 -1.37
CA THR A 59 -26.05 1.00 -0.12
C THR A 59 -26.29 -0.14 0.87
N THR A 60 -26.68 0.21 2.10
CA THR A 60 -27.11 -0.75 3.12
C THR A 60 -28.28 -1.63 2.63
N ASP A 61 -29.18 -1.08 1.81
CA ASP A 61 -30.32 -1.79 1.20
C ASP A 61 -29.95 -2.55 -0.08
N ARG A 62 -28.63 -2.73 -0.35
CA ARG A 62 -28.12 -3.40 -1.54
C ARG A 62 -28.48 -2.74 -2.88
N ARG A 63 -28.76 -1.46 -2.90
CA ARG A 63 -28.91 -0.71 -4.14
C ARG A 63 -27.52 -0.40 -4.72
N TYR A 64 -27.38 -0.58 -6.01
CA TYR A 64 -26.14 -0.25 -6.71
C TYR A 64 -25.96 1.27 -6.77
N VAL A 65 -24.81 1.75 -6.31
CA VAL A 65 -24.43 3.17 -6.30
C VAL A 65 -23.41 3.47 -7.41
N GLY A 66 -22.47 2.55 -7.60
CA GLY A 66 -21.37 2.72 -8.55
C GLY A 66 -20.36 1.59 -8.43
N ALA A 67 -19.20 1.78 -9.02
CA ALA A 67 -18.09 0.83 -8.94
C ALA A 67 -16.76 1.53 -8.71
N ILE A 68 -15.87 0.88 -7.98
CA ILE A 68 -14.48 1.31 -7.76
C ILE A 68 -13.58 0.43 -8.61
N SER A 69 -12.73 1.03 -9.43
CA SER A 69 -11.70 0.31 -10.16
C SER A 69 -10.42 0.14 -9.31
N ILE A 70 -9.60 -0.86 -9.63
CA ILE A 70 -8.25 -1.01 -9.06
C ILE A 70 -7.45 0.29 -9.21
N HIS A 71 -7.54 0.95 -10.37
CA HIS A 71 -6.86 2.22 -10.60
C HIS A 71 -7.31 3.31 -9.63
N SER A 72 -8.62 3.47 -9.43
CA SER A 72 -9.17 4.47 -8.48
C SER A 72 -8.74 4.18 -7.04
N ALA A 73 -8.75 2.90 -6.64
CA ALA A 73 -8.27 2.48 -5.33
C ALA A 73 -6.77 2.74 -5.15
N LEU A 74 -5.95 2.47 -6.18
CA LEU A 74 -4.51 2.75 -6.16
C LEU A 74 -4.23 4.24 -6.01
N VAL A 75 -4.95 5.11 -6.74
CA VAL A 75 -4.84 6.57 -6.60
C VAL A 75 -5.18 7.00 -5.18
N ALA A 76 -6.25 6.46 -4.59
CA ALA A 76 -6.64 6.79 -3.22
C ALA A 76 -5.58 6.34 -2.19
N VAL A 77 -4.97 5.15 -2.37
CA VAL A 77 -3.86 4.67 -1.54
C VAL A 77 -2.62 5.55 -1.70
N ALA A 78 -2.29 5.95 -2.94
CA ALA A 78 -1.16 6.85 -3.21
C ALA A 78 -1.34 8.20 -2.49
N HIS A 79 -2.54 8.75 -2.48
CA HIS A 79 -2.86 9.95 -1.72
C HIS A 79 -2.73 9.74 -0.21
N LEU A 80 -3.26 8.63 0.32
CA LEU A 80 -3.15 8.29 1.74
C LEU A 80 -1.70 8.13 2.18
N CYS A 81 -0.86 7.50 1.33
CA CYS A 81 0.56 7.30 1.59
C CYS A 81 1.43 8.52 1.25
N GLN A 82 0.82 9.62 0.76
CA GLN A 82 1.55 10.86 0.43
C GLN A 82 2.69 10.63 -0.59
N THR A 83 2.50 9.72 -1.55
CA THR A 83 3.59 9.30 -2.47
C THR A 83 4.12 10.43 -3.35
N SER A 84 3.35 11.47 -3.60
CA SER A 84 3.71 12.63 -4.40
C SER A 84 4.39 13.77 -3.61
N SER A 85 4.44 13.69 -2.28
CA SER A 85 5.10 14.73 -1.48
C SER A 85 6.62 14.57 -1.52
N SER A 86 7.35 15.70 -1.49
CA SER A 86 8.80 15.70 -1.27
C SER A 86 9.12 15.16 0.14
N GLY A 87 10.37 14.76 0.34
CA GLY A 87 10.85 14.26 1.62
C GLY A 87 11.52 12.89 1.53
N ALA A 88 12.19 12.51 2.59
CA ALA A 88 12.91 11.23 2.64
C ALA A 88 12.02 10.09 3.14
N ILE A 89 12.35 8.87 2.70
CA ILE A 89 11.77 7.62 3.20
C ILE A 89 12.89 6.83 3.86
N ILE A 90 12.67 6.41 5.11
CA ILE A 90 13.61 5.65 5.92
C ILE A 90 12.98 4.30 6.21
N GLU A 91 13.68 3.21 5.91
CA GLU A 91 13.28 1.87 6.26
C GLU A 91 14.09 1.35 7.43
N LEU A 92 13.39 0.81 8.42
CA LEU A 92 13.96 0.30 9.67
C LEU A 92 13.58 -1.16 9.88
N GLU A 93 14.47 -1.90 10.54
CA GLU A 93 14.18 -3.19 11.15
C GLU A 93 14.24 -3.04 12.66
N ILE A 94 13.15 -3.38 13.35
CA ILE A 94 12.97 -3.14 14.78
C ILE A 94 12.49 -4.44 15.42
N PRO A 95 13.19 -4.98 16.45
CA PRO A 95 12.65 -6.05 17.27
C PRO A 95 11.28 -5.64 17.83
N ARG A 96 10.35 -6.57 17.90
CA ARG A 96 8.98 -6.29 18.35
C ARG A 96 8.91 -5.61 19.69
N GLU A 97 9.75 -6.04 20.61
CA GLU A 97 9.86 -5.53 21.99
C GLU A 97 10.38 -4.09 22.06
N ASP A 98 11.18 -3.69 21.07
CA ASP A 98 11.83 -2.36 21.03
C ASP A 98 11.01 -1.35 20.20
N TYR A 99 9.88 -1.79 19.61
CA TYR A 99 9.06 -0.90 18.81
C TYR A 99 8.29 0.11 19.66
N SER A 100 8.56 1.38 19.41
CA SER A 100 7.82 2.51 20.00
C SER A 100 7.55 3.60 18.97
N ALA A 101 6.28 3.75 18.56
CA ALA A 101 5.88 4.83 17.65
C ALA A 101 6.18 6.20 18.25
N THR A 102 5.97 6.37 19.56
CA THR A 102 6.26 7.62 20.28
C THR A 102 7.73 7.97 20.20
N GLU A 103 8.63 7.00 20.41
CA GLU A 103 10.06 7.25 20.34
C GLU A 103 10.53 7.58 18.92
N LEU A 104 10.08 6.82 17.92
CA LEU A 104 10.37 7.09 16.51
C LEU A 104 9.93 8.50 16.11
N THR A 105 8.70 8.89 16.48
CA THR A 105 8.19 10.23 16.17
C THR A 105 9.00 11.30 16.86
N ARG A 106 9.34 11.13 18.15
CA ARG A 106 10.17 12.06 18.92
C ARG A 106 11.55 12.23 18.29
N LEU A 107 12.22 11.13 17.87
CA LEU A 107 13.53 11.21 17.25
C LEU A 107 13.52 11.98 15.92
N VAL A 108 12.40 11.92 15.18
CA VAL A 108 12.22 12.73 13.97
C VAL A 108 11.99 14.20 14.34
N GLU A 109 11.08 14.47 15.27
CA GLU A 109 10.68 15.84 15.63
C GLU A 109 11.80 16.60 16.37
N ASP A 110 12.63 15.92 17.15
CA ASP A 110 13.82 16.49 17.81
C ASP A 110 14.87 16.99 16.78
N ASN A 111 14.73 16.65 15.50
CA ASN A 111 15.56 17.11 14.38
C ASN A 111 14.85 18.09 13.45
N ASP A 112 13.84 18.80 13.93
CA ASP A 112 13.05 19.79 13.16
C ASP A 112 12.40 19.19 11.89
N CYS A 113 12.13 17.89 11.89
CA CYS A 113 11.42 17.16 10.85
C CYS A 113 10.03 16.74 11.35
N ARG A 114 9.12 16.43 10.42
CA ARG A 114 7.78 15.93 10.74
C ARG A 114 7.58 14.55 10.14
N VAL A 115 6.91 13.69 10.90
CA VAL A 115 6.47 12.38 10.38
C VAL A 115 5.25 12.61 9.50
N MET A 116 5.39 12.33 8.21
CA MET A 116 4.32 12.39 7.22
C MET A 116 3.56 11.09 7.11
N ASN A 117 4.26 9.96 7.30
CA ASN A 117 3.68 8.63 7.29
C ASN A 117 4.57 7.68 8.10
N LEU A 118 3.93 6.76 8.83
CA LEU A 118 4.61 5.66 9.53
C LEU A 118 3.80 4.39 9.27
N MET A 119 4.36 3.49 8.49
CA MET A 119 3.76 2.19 8.20
C MET A 119 4.57 1.08 8.84
N ILE A 120 3.90 0.20 9.57
CA ILE A 120 4.52 -0.93 10.24
C ILE A 120 4.04 -2.23 9.62
N ARG A 121 4.99 -3.09 9.30
CA ARG A 121 4.72 -4.43 8.81
C ARG A 121 5.36 -5.44 9.75
N PRO A 122 4.57 -6.08 10.62
CA PRO A 122 5.05 -7.18 11.45
C PRO A 122 5.54 -8.35 10.59
N ASP A 123 6.65 -8.96 10.97
CA ASP A 123 7.08 -10.26 10.47
C ASP A 123 7.04 -11.26 11.63
N GLU A 124 5.98 -12.07 11.65
CA GLU A 124 5.76 -13.04 12.74
C GLU A 124 6.79 -14.17 12.75
N LYS A 125 7.46 -14.43 11.62
CA LYS A 125 8.45 -15.51 11.51
C LYS A 125 9.78 -15.15 12.16
N THR A 126 10.19 -13.89 12.02
CA THR A 126 11.49 -13.41 12.51
C THR A 126 11.37 -12.65 13.82
N GLY A 127 10.16 -12.22 14.22
CA GLY A 127 9.95 -11.32 15.36
C GLY A 127 10.44 -9.90 15.12
N ILE A 128 10.89 -9.60 13.88
CA ILE A 128 11.39 -8.28 13.48
C ILE A 128 10.28 -7.53 12.73
N TRP A 129 10.00 -6.34 13.15
CA TRP A 129 9.07 -5.46 12.48
C TRP A 129 9.80 -4.56 11.48
N LYS A 130 9.20 -4.38 10.31
CA LYS A 130 9.70 -3.43 9.31
C LYS A 130 8.88 -2.16 9.39
N ALA A 131 9.56 -1.05 9.65
CA ALA A 131 8.96 0.27 9.68
C ALA A 131 9.39 1.04 8.42
N CYS A 132 8.41 1.61 7.71
CA CYS A 132 8.63 2.58 6.65
C CYS A 132 8.19 3.94 7.16
N LEU A 133 9.14 4.83 7.35
CA LEU A 133 8.96 6.16 7.92
C LEU A 133 9.18 7.20 6.82
N ARG A 134 8.19 8.05 6.57
CA ARG A 134 8.31 9.18 5.67
C ARG A 134 8.36 10.48 6.45
N ILE A 135 9.33 11.33 6.13
CA ILE A 135 9.53 12.65 6.75
C ILE A 135 9.36 13.77 5.71
N ASP A 136 9.07 14.98 6.18
CA ASP A 136 8.84 16.18 5.35
C ASP A 136 10.13 16.86 4.83
N ARG A 137 11.31 16.33 5.18
CA ARG A 137 12.61 16.85 4.75
C ARG A 137 13.29 15.89 3.78
N GLU A 138 13.98 16.46 2.78
CA GLU A 138 14.78 15.68 1.84
C GLU A 138 16.08 15.20 2.49
N ASP A 139 16.74 16.06 3.28
CA ASP A 139 17.93 15.67 4.05
C ASP A 139 17.52 14.97 5.35
N ALA A 140 17.64 13.65 5.34
CA ALA A 140 17.37 12.81 6.51
C ALA A 140 18.60 12.62 7.42
N THR A 141 19.78 13.16 7.08
CA THR A 141 21.03 12.92 7.79
C THR A 141 20.93 13.13 9.31
N PRO A 142 20.31 14.24 9.82
CA PRO A 142 20.15 14.41 11.26
C PRO A 142 19.29 13.34 11.92
N VAL A 143 18.20 12.94 11.25
CA VAL A 143 17.29 11.89 11.72
C VAL A 143 17.99 10.53 11.75
N LEU A 144 18.73 10.17 10.69
CA LEU A 144 19.49 8.92 10.61
C LEU A 144 20.49 8.80 11.76
N ARG A 145 21.25 9.86 12.04
CA ARG A 145 22.20 9.88 13.18
C ARG A 145 21.48 9.71 14.52
N SER A 146 20.30 10.30 14.67
CA SER A 146 19.51 10.13 15.88
C SER A 146 19.00 8.70 16.03
N LEU A 147 18.48 8.10 14.96
CA LEU A 147 18.02 6.71 14.96
C LEU A 147 19.15 5.74 15.31
N GLU A 148 20.32 5.89 14.68
CA GLU A 148 21.52 5.07 14.97
C GLU A 148 21.99 5.23 16.42
N ARG A 149 21.97 6.43 16.96
CA ARG A 149 22.34 6.68 18.38
C ARG A 149 21.43 6.02 19.39
N PHE A 150 20.18 5.75 19.00
CA PHE A 150 19.19 5.03 19.80
C PHE A 150 19.05 3.57 19.38
N ASP A 151 20.08 3.02 18.74
CA ASP A 151 20.21 1.61 18.34
C ASP A 151 19.14 1.11 17.35
N TYR A 152 18.46 2.03 16.64
CA TYR A 152 17.57 1.64 15.56
C TYR A 152 18.37 1.22 14.33
N ARG A 153 18.06 0.04 13.80
CA ARG A 153 18.69 -0.48 12.59
C ARG A 153 18.06 0.13 11.34
N VAL A 154 18.75 1.08 10.72
CA VAL A 154 18.38 1.62 9.42
C VAL A 154 18.79 0.62 8.33
N VAL A 155 17.83 0.22 7.49
CA VAL A 155 18.05 -0.71 6.36
C VAL A 155 18.32 0.08 5.09
N SER A 156 17.54 1.12 4.82
CA SER A 156 17.68 1.97 3.65
C SER A 156 17.10 3.36 3.90
N CYS A 157 17.59 4.33 3.13
CA CYS A 157 17.07 5.68 3.10
C CYS A 157 17.00 6.17 1.65
N TYR A 158 15.81 6.64 1.25
CA TYR A 158 15.56 7.18 -0.08
C TYR A 158 15.35 8.69 0.03
N GLN A 159 16.22 9.47 -0.63
CA GLN A 159 16.17 10.93 -0.70
C GLN A 159 16.01 11.35 -2.17
N LEU A 160 15.23 12.38 -2.45
CA LEU A 160 14.97 12.81 -3.83
C LEU A 160 16.21 13.43 -4.52
N HIS A 161 17.15 13.95 -3.74
CA HIS A 161 18.41 14.55 -4.25
C HIS A 161 19.63 13.94 -3.55
N GLY A 162 20.17 12.89 -4.15
CA GLY A 162 21.60 12.66 -4.22
C GLY A 162 22.38 12.27 -2.97
N VAL A 163 21.86 11.38 -2.14
CA VAL A 163 22.76 10.42 -1.48
C VAL A 163 22.18 9.03 -1.76
N MET A 164 22.54 8.49 -2.89
CA MET A 164 22.44 7.04 -3.04
C MET A 164 23.38 6.44 -1.99
N ASP A 165 22.84 5.64 -1.08
CA ASP A 165 23.62 4.85 -0.16
C ASP A 165 24.72 4.14 -1.00
N GLU A 166 25.99 4.31 -0.65
CA GLU A 166 27.13 3.67 -1.34
C GLU A 166 26.91 2.16 -1.50
N ARG A 167 26.14 1.53 -0.59
CA ARG A 167 25.71 0.13 -0.68
C ARG A 167 24.73 -0.15 -1.82
N ILE A 168 23.85 0.81 -2.14
CA ILE A 168 22.90 0.68 -3.26
C ILE A 168 23.66 0.88 -4.57
N GLU A 169 24.56 1.86 -4.65
CA GLU A 169 25.44 2.02 -5.81
C GLU A 169 26.29 0.78 -6.05
N GLN A 170 26.84 0.19 -5.00
CA GLN A 170 27.64 -1.01 -5.10
C GLN A 170 26.82 -2.22 -5.54
N ARG A 171 25.61 -2.39 -5.01
CA ARG A 171 24.65 -3.44 -5.46
C ARG A 171 24.18 -3.24 -6.89
N ILE A 172 23.92 -2.01 -7.32
CA ILE A 172 23.56 -1.72 -8.72
C ILE A 172 24.76 -2.03 -9.63
N LYS A 173 25.98 -1.65 -9.26
CA LYS A 173 27.20 -1.99 -10.00
C LYS A 173 27.43 -3.50 -10.08
N GLU A 174 27.22 -4.22 -8.99
CA GLU A 174 27.28 -5.70 -8.98
C GLU A 174 26.23 -6.32 -9.89
N LEU A 175 24.99 -5.80 -9.86
CA LEU A 175 23.90 -6.28 -10.71
C LEU A 175 24.17 -5.99 -12.20
N MET A 176 24.66 -4.81 -12.52
CA MET A 176 25.07 -4.43 -13.88
C MET A 176 26.21 -5.33 -14.39
N TYR A 177 27.18 -5.63 -13.55
CA TYR A 177 28.28 -6.55 -13.90
C TYR A 177 27.77 -7.97 -14.21
N TYR A 178 26.75 -8.46 -13.50
CA TYR A 178 26.13 -9.77 -13.77
C TYR A 178 25.26 -9.78 -15.05
N LEU A 179 24.73 -8.63 -15.48
CA LEU A 179 23.90 -8.53 -16.68
C LEU A 179 24.72 -8.32 -17.97
N GLU A 180 26.01 -7.95 -17.86
CA GLU A 180 26.95 -7.78 -18.99
C GLU A 180 27.79 -9.02 -19.28
N MET A 181 27.67 -10.09 -18.48
CA MET A 181 28.29 -11.41 -18.71
C MET A 181 27.33 -12.40 -19.39
#